data_7bb18c58ae29af71698bdaa30a1e9928
#
_entry.id   7bb18c58ae29af71698bdaa30a1e9928
#
_cell.length_a   1.000
_cell.length_b   1.000
_cell.length_c   1.000
_cell.angle_alpha   90.00
_cell.angle_beta   90.00
_cell.angle_gamma   90.00
#
_symmetry.space_group_name_H-M   'P 1'
#
loop_
_entity.id
_entity.type
_entity.pdbx_description
1 polymer ?
#
loop_
_entity_poly.entity_id
_entity_poly.type
_entity_poly.pdbx_seq_one_letter_code
_entity_poly.pdbx_strand_id
1 'polypeptide(L)'
;MITIRNISKVFKKGNVRAVSDVSFTIEDNEIFALLGPNGAGKTTTMRMLSTLLAPTTGEIRYDNLTTVGNELAIKQKIGFLTNEIRLDGQFTPNQSAHYFGKLYGMTKAEIEANKKELFDYFGITDFADRKYETFSTGMKQKTSIAICLIHDPDIIIFDEPTNGLDVLTQRLIEEYIIQLKAKGKCVIISTHLLDVVERLSDRVGVIIDGRSVFCGTCEEMMAAENAQNMSDAFISLYEKHHSEAPAITEKASKFKLGLGRK
;
A
#
# COMPACT_ATOMS: atom_id res chain seq x y z
N MET A 1 2.46 1.30 -17.04
CA MET A 1 1.31 2.17 -16.64
C MET A 1 0.16 1.32 -16.12
N ILE A 2 -0.47 1.73 -15.00
CA ILE A 2 -1.64 1.04 -14.42
C ILE A 2 -2.84 1.96 -14.53
N THR A 3 -3.91 1.49 -15.16
CA THR A 3 -5.15 2.25 -15.33
C THR A 3 -6.28 1.60 -14.53
N ILE A 4 -6.89 2.37 -13.66
CA ILE A 4 -8.03 1.98 -12.83
C ILE A 4 -9.25 2.75 -13.34
N ARG A 5 -10.32 2.02 -13.72
CA ARG A 5 -11.55 2.62 -14.30
C ARG A 5 -12.78 2.15 -13.55
N ASN A 6 -13.43 3.08 -12.87
CA ASN A 6 -14.75 2.92 -12.23
C ASN A 6 -14.86 1.64 -11.37
N ILE A 7 -13.76 1.29 -10.66
CA ILE A 7 -13.78 0.09 -9.83
C ILE A 7 -14.65 0.30 -8.60
N SER A 8 -15.46 -0.71 -8.31
CA SER A 8 -16.26 -0.77 -7.10
C SER A 8 -16.12 -2.12 -6.43
N LYS A 9 -16.25 -2.16 -5.11
CA LYS A 9 -16.26 -3.40 -4.33
C LYS A 9 -17.36 -3.41 -3.32
N VAL A 10 -18.26 -4.39 -3.46
CA VAL A 10 -19.31 -4.68 -2.50
C VAL A 10 -19.06 -6.06 -1.92
N PHE A 11 -18.95 -6.15 -0.60
CA PHE A 11 -18.86 -7.42 0.11
C PHE A 11 -20.27 -7.93 0.41
N LYS A 12 -20.59 -9.13 -0.08
CA LYS A 12 -21.93 -9.76 0.09
C LYS A 12 -22.30 -9.94 1.58
N LYS A 13 -21.33 -10.31 2.42
CA LYS A 13 -21.52 -10.42 3.86
C LYS A 13 -21.66 -9.00 4.44
N GLY A 14 -22.84 -8.66 4.89
CA GLY A 14 -23.16 -7.33 5.46
C GLY A 14 -23.49 -6.25 4.43
N ASN A 15 -23.51 -6.55 3.12
CA ASN A 15 -23.76 -5.59 2.03
C ASN A 15 -22.93 -4.30 2.15
N VAL A 16 -21.64 -4.44 2.51
CA VAL A 16 -20.74 -3.32 2.73
C VAL A 16 -20.10 -2.90 1.40
N ARG A 17 -20.36 -1.67 0.97
CA ARG A 17 -19.71 -1.06 -0.17
C ARG A 17 -18.39 -0.41 0.30
N ALA A 18 -17.28 -1.11 0.12
CA ALA A 18 -15.96 -0.66 0.57
C ALA A 18 -15.27 0.29 -0.42
N VAL A 19 -15.58 0.15 -1.71
CA VAL A 19 -15.05 1.00 -2.78
C VAL A 19 -16.20 1.31 -3.76
N SER A 20 -16.31 2.56 -4.20
CA SER A 20 -17.37 3.08 -5.05
C SER A 20 -16.78 3.97 -6.14
N ASP A 21 -16.74 3.46 -7.36
CA ASP A 21 -16.40 4.24 -8.56
C ASP A 21 -15.03 4.93 -8.48
N VAL A 22 -14.00 4.19 -8.04
CA VAL A 22 -12.63 4.71 -7.96
C VAL A 22 -11.98 4.62 -9.34
N SER A 23 -11.41 5.75 -9.79
CA SER A 23 -10.70 5.87 -11.07
C SER A 23 -9.46 6.73 -10.93
N PHE A 24 -8.30 6.23 -11.35
CA PHE A 24 -7.05 6.98 -11.50
C PHE A 24 -6.04 6.20 -12.35
N THR A 25 -4.98 6.87 -12.75
CA THR A 25 -3.88 6.26 -13.49
C THR A 25 -2.60 6.38 -12.67
N ILE A 26 -1.80 5.31 -12.68
CA ILE A 26 -0.47 5.28 -12.06
C ILE A 26 0.54 5.10 -13.19
N GLU A 27 1.51 6.00 -13.25
CA GLU A 27 2.51 6.00 -14.30
C GLU A 27 3.65 5.01 -13.98
N ASP A 28 4.46 4.71 -14.98
CA ASP A 28 5.68 3.93 -14.76
C ASP A 28 6.71 4.79 -14.02
N ASN A 29 7.54 4.15 -13.21
CA ASN A 29 8.63 4.83 -12.51
C ASN A 29 8.19 6.00 -11.62
N GLU A 30 7.01 5.90 -10.99
CA GLU A 30 6.57 6.87 -9.99
C GLU A 30 6.36 6.22 -8.61
N ILE A 31 6.43 7.04 -7.57
CA ILE A 31 5.89 6.71 -6.25
C ILE A 31 4.51 7.33 -6.18
N PHE A 32 3.48 6.49 -6.20
CA PHE A 32 2.08 6.89 -6.10
C PHE A 32 1.56 6.62 -4.69
N ALA A 33 1.10 7.67 -3.99
CA ALA A 33 0.50 7.52 -2.67
C ALA A 33 -1.02 7.43 -2.75
N LEU A 34 -1.61 6.43 -2.11
CA LEU A 34 -3.04 6.33 -1.89
C LEU A 34 -3.38 6.84 -0.49
N LEU A 35 -3.84 8.08 -0.40
CA LEU A 35 -4.13 8.80 0.84
C LEU A 35 -5.61 8.69 1.22
N GLY A 36 -5.90 8.61 2.50
CA GLY A 36 -7.27 8.66 3.02
C GLY A 36 -7.35 8.20 4.47
N PRO A 37 -8.44 8.48 5.17
CA PRO A 37 -8.64 8.07 6.55
C PRO A 37 -8.76 6.54 6.68
N ASN A 38 -8.71 6.04 7.91
CA ASN A 38 -8.96 4.62 8.17
C ASN A 38 -10.40 4.26 7.79
N GLY A 39 -10.55 3.13 7.08
CA GLY A 39 -11.86 2.71 6.56
C GLY A 39 -12.24 3.33 5.21
N ALA A 40 -11.46 4.24 4.64
CA ALA A 40 -11.77 4.87 3.34
C ALA A 40 -11.73 3.91 2.13
N GLY A 41 -11.28 2.66 2.29
CA GLY A 41 -11.20 1.69 1.19
C GLY A 41 -9.80 1.48 0.61
N LYS A 42 -8.75 2.10 1.17
CA LYS A 42 -7.36 1.98 0.69
C LYS A 42 -6.90 0.52 0.58
N THR A 43 -6.92 -0.23 1.67
CA THR A 43 -6.53 -1.65 1.69
C THR A 43 -7.34 -2.50 0.69
N THR A 44 -8.64 -2.23 0.56
CA THR A 44 -9.49 -2.93 -0.43
C THR A 44 -9.03 -2.61 -1.85
N THR A 45 -8.70 -1.35 -2.14
CA THR A 45 -8.17 -0.92 -3.44
C THR A 45 -6.80 -1.56 -3.71
N MET A 46 -5.88 -1.56 -2.73
CA MET A 46 -4.57 -2.22 -2.85
C MET A 46 -4.69 -3.73 -3.13
N ARG A 47 -5.65 -4.41 -2.51
CA ARG A 47 -5.93 -5.83 -2.78
C ARG A 47 -6.50 -6.06 -4.17
N MET A 48 -7.29 -5.14 -4.70
CA MET A 48 -7.77 -5.22 -6.09
C MET A 48 -6.61 -4.98 -7.07
N LEU A 49 -5.74 -4.02 -6.80
CA LEU A 49 -4.52 -3.80 -7.57
C LEU A 49 -3.61 -5.02 -7.57
N SER A 50 -3.38 -5.66 -6.44
CA SER A 50 -2.54 -6.87 -6.33
C SER A 50 -3.19 -8.15 -6.87
N THR A 51 -4.37 -8.06 -7.48
CA THR A 51 -5.18 -9.20 -7.97
C THR A 51 -5.59 -10.22 -6.91
N LEU A 52 -5.46 -9.88 -5.61
CA LEU A 52 -5.96 -10.73 -4.52
C LEU A 52 -7.48 -10.65 -4.36
N LEU A 53 -8.07 -9.59 -4.88
CA LEU A 53 -9.50 -9.34 -4.80
C LEU A 53 -10.00 -8.84 -6.16
N ALA A 54 -10.98 -9.51 -6.75
CA ALA A 54 -11.61 -9.01 -7.96
C ALA A 54 -12.56 -7.84 -7.63
N PRO A 55 -12.60 -6.75 -8.43
CA PRO A 55 -13.62 -5.73 -8.30
C PRO A 55 -15.01 -6.33 -8.57
N THR A 56 -16.06 -5.72 -8.01
CA THR A 56 -17.46 -6.08 -8.32
C THR A 56 -17.87 -5.50 -9.67
N THR A 57 -17.42 -4.28 -9.96
CA THR A 57 -17.58 -3.59 -11.25
C THR A 57 -16.33 -2.79 -11.57
N GLY A 58 -16.18 -2.38 -12.83
CA GLY A 58 -15.00 -1.66 -13.31
C GLY A 58 -13.86 -2.59 -13.69
N GLU A 59 -12.75 -2.01 -14.11
CA GLU A 59 -11.58 -2.75 -14.55
C GLU A 59 -10.28 -2.13 -14.06
N ILE A 60 -9.26 -2.98 -13.91
CA ILE A 60 -7.87 -2.58 -13.67
C ILE A 60 -7.03 -3.17 -14.80
N ARG A 61 -6.19 -2.35 -15.41
CA ARG A 61 -5.29 -2.74 -16.50
C ARG A 61 -3.85 -2.43 -16.14
N TYR A 62 -2.99 -3.37 -16.46
CA TYR A 62 -1.53 -3.24 -16.43
C TYR A 62 -1.06 -3.23 -17.88
N ASP A 63 -0.77 -2.05 -18.42
CA ASP A 63 -0.54 -1.84 -19.84
C ASP A 63 -1.68 -2.45 -20.67
N ASN A 64 -1.40 -3.50 -21.43
CA ASN A 64 -2.37 -4.21 -22.27
C ASN A 64 -3.07 -5.37 -21.55
N LEU A 65 -2.71 -5.70 -20.28
CA LEU A 65 -3.27 -6.81 -19.53
C LEU A 65 -4.37 -6.33 -18.57
N THR A 66 -5.55 -6.93 -18.66
CA THR A 66 -6.60 -6.75 -17.64
C THR A 66 -6.34 -7.72 -16.48
N THR A 67 -6.75 -7.33 -15.27
CA THR A 67 -6.62 -8.23 -14.10
C THR A 67 -7.45 -9.51 -14.24
N VAL A 68 -8.54 -9.47 -14.98
CA VAL A 68 -9.38 -10.66 -15.23
C VAL A 68 -8.76 -11.50 -16.35
N GLY A 69 -8.41 -12.72 -16.04
CA GLY A 69 -7.83 -13.69 -16.98
C GLY A 69 -6.30 -13.62 -17.13
N ASN A 70 -5.64 -12.62 -16.51
CA ASN A 70 -4.17 -12.48 -16.54
C ASN A 70 -3.57 -12.42 -15.14
N GLU A 71 -4.30 -12.87 -14.11
CA GLU A 71 -3.92 -12.72 -12.70
C GLU A 71 -2.53 -13.25 -12.40
N LEU A 72 -2.17 -14.41 -12.98
CA LEU A 72 -0.86 -15.03 -12.73
C LEU A 72 0.27 -14.20 -13.34
N ALA A 73 0.12 -13.76 -14.59
CA ALA A 73 1.13 -12.94 -15.27
C ALA A 73 1.35 -11.60 -14.57
N ILE A 74 0.28 -11.01 -14.04
CA ILE A 74 0.34 -9.76 -13.28
C ILE A 74 1.00 -10.00 -11.91
N LYS A 75 0.61 -11.06 -11.18
CA LYS A 75 1.22 -11.43 -9.89
C LYS A 75 2.73 -11.63 -9.96
N GLN A 76 3.23 -12.16 -11.07
CA GLN A 76 4.68 -12.33 -11.26
C GLN A 76 5.45 -11.01 -11.32
N LYS A 77 4.77 -9.91 -11.67
CA LYS A 77 5.37 -8.57 -11.76
C LYS A 77 5.19 -7.75 -10.48
N ILE A 78 4.39 -8.22 -9.52
CA ILE A 78 3.99 -7.46 -8.34
C ILE A 78 4.64 -8.02 -7.08
N GLY A 79 5.26 -7.14 -6.29
CA GLY A 79 5.51 -7.36 -4.87
C GLY A 79 4.39 -6.69 -4.05
N PHE A 80 3.61 -7.47 -3.30
CA PHE A 80 2.53 -6.95 -2.47
C PHE A 80 2.75 -7.24 -1.00
N LEU A 81 2.78 -6.21 -0.18
CA LEU A 81 2.86 -6.28 1.27
C LEU A 81 1.66 -5.61 1.93
N THR A 82 1.04 -6.30 2.86
CA THR A 82 -0.01 -5.77 3.74
C THR A 82 0.20 -6.25 5.15
N ASN A 83 -0.24 -5.48 6.14
CA ASN A 83 -0.14 -5.81 7.56
C ASN A 83 -0.92 -7.08 7.96
N GLU A 84 -1.82 -7.57 7.11
CA GLU A 84 -2.61 -8.78 7.39
C GLU A 84 -1.89 -10.07 6.98
N ILE A 85 -1.01 -10.02 5.97
CA ILE A 85 -0.21 -11.17 5.54
C ILE A 85 1.03 -11.24 6.41
N ARG A 86 1.13 -12.30 7.22
CA ARG A 86 2.26 -12.53 8.11
C ARG A 86 3.06 -13.72 7.61
N LEU A 87 4.37 -13.61 7.68
CA LEU A 87 5.26 -14.75 7.50
C LEU A 87 5.01 -15.76 8.64
N ASP A 88 5.13 -17.05 8.33
CA ASP A 88 4.98 -18.11 9.34
C ASP A 88 6.06 -17.94 10.42
N GLY A 89 5.63 -17.89 11.67
CA GLY A 89 6.47 -17.68 12.84
C GLY A 89 7.59 -18.70 13.02
N GLN A 90 7.42 -19.91 12.48
CA GLN A 90 8.38 -21.00 12.57
C GLN A 90 9.51 -20.91 11.54
N PHE A 91 9.33 -20.13 10.48
CA PHE A 91 10.35 -19.95 9.45
C PHE A 91 11.40 -18.92 9.88
N THR A 92 12.59 -19.06 9.29
CA THR A 92 13.64 -18.05 9.37
C THR A 92 13.60 -17.17 8.10
N PRO A 93 14.20 -15.95 8.12
CA PRO A 93 14.38 -15.15 6.91
C PRO A 93 15.02 -15.91 5.76
N ASN A 94 16.08 -16.68 6.03
CA ASN A 94 16.74 -17.52 5.03
C ASN A 94 15.79 -18.53 4.40
N GLN A 95 15.00 -19.25 5.21
CA GLN A 95 14.01 -20.21 4.70
C GLN A 95 12.92 -19.52 3.89
N SER A 96 12.43 -18.36 4.35
CA SER A 96 11.41 -17.58 3.64
C SER A 96 11.92 -17.08 2.29
N ALA A 97 13.15 -16.54 2.22
CA ALA A 97 13.75 -16.08 0.96
C ALA A 97 13.86 -17.22 -0.06
N HIS A 98 14.33 -18.39 0.36
CA HIS A 98 14.40 -19.56 -0.52
C HIS A 98 13.02 -20.06 -0.96
N TYR A 99 12.06 -20.10 -0.05
CA TYR A 99 10.70 -20.57 -0.34
C TYR A 99 10.02 -19.65 -1.37
N PHE A 100 9.99 -18.35 -1.12
CA PHE A 100 9.35 -17.40 -2.02
C PHE A 100 10.12 -17.25 -3.33
N GLY A 101 11.46 -17.19 -3.31
CA GLY A 101 12.24 -17.13 -4.53
C GLY A 101 11.97 -18.33 -5.45
N LYS A 102 11.90 -19.55 -4.91
CA LYS A 102 11.53 -20.74 -5.68
C LYS A 102 10.09 -20.67 -6.20
N LEU A 103 9.15 -20.13 -5.43
CA LEU A 103 7.76 -19.96 -5.84
C LEU A 103 7.64 -19.06 -7.07
N TYR A 104 8.51 -18.04 -7.17
CA TYR A 104 8.63 -17.17 -8.34
C TYR A 104 9.54 -17.73 -9.46
N GLY A 105 10.02 -18.98 -9.34
CA GLY A 105 10.81 -19.64 -10.37
C GLY A 105 12.28 -19.24 -10.42
N MET A 106 12.79 -18.55 -9.39
CA MET A 106 14.18 -18.10 -9.34
C MET A 106 15.17 -19.27 -9.17
N THR A 107 16.33 -19.15 -9.78
CA THR A 107 17.47 -20.02 -9.52
C THR A 107 18.05 -19.78 -8.13
N LYS A 108 18.79 -20.76 -7.61
CA LYS A 108 19.47 -20.59 -6.32
C LYS A 108 20.44 -19.40 -6.31
N ALA A 109 21.13 -19.15 -7.43
CA ALA A 109 22.08 -18.06 -7.55
C ALA A 109 21.39 -16.69 -7.48
N GLU A 110 20.25 -16.53 -8.17
CA GLU A 110 19.45 -15.31 -8.12
C GLU A 110 18.89 -15.06 -6.72
N ILE A 111 18.37 -16.10 -6.05
CA ILE A 111 17.87 -15.98 -4.67
C ILE A 111 19.00 -15.51 -3.74
N GLU A 112 20.18 -16.12 -3.80
CA GLU A 112 21.31 -15.72 -2.95
C GLU A 112 21.79 -14.29 -3.22
N ALA A 113 21.82 -13.87 -4.49
CA ALA A 113 22.22 -12.51 -4.86
C ALA A 113 21.21 -11.47 -4.32
N ASN A 114 19.93 -11.64 -4.60
CA ASN A 114 18.89 -10.70 -4.17
C ASN A 114 18.74 -10.71 -2.63
N LYS A 115 18.81 -11.91 -2.03
CA LYS A 115 18.81 -12.05 -0.57
C LYS A 115 19.96 -11.28 0.07
N LYS A 116 21.18 -11.41 -0.47
CA LYS A 116 22.33 -10.71 0.06
C LYS A 116 22.13 -9.19 0.03
N GLU A 117 21.71 -8.63 -1.10
CA GLU A 117 21.46 -7.20 -1.23
C GLU A 117 20.39 -6.72 -0.23
N LEU A 118 19.25 -7.39 -0.18
CA LEU A 118 18.13 -7.01 0.68
C LEU A 118 18.44 -7.18 2.16
N PHE A 119 19.09 -8.29 2.54
CA PHE A 119 19.39 -8.56 3.94
C PHE A 119 20.48 -7.64 4.48
N ASP A 120 21.50 -7.33 3.68
CA ASP A 120 22.53 -6.37 4.05
C ASP A 120 21.92 -4.97 4.22
N TYR A 121 21.06 -4.53 3.28
CA TYR A 121 20.42 -3.22 3.36
C TYR A 121 19.54 -3.05 4.61
N PHE A 122 18.68 -4.04 4.90
CA PHE A 122 17.75 -3.98 6.02
C PHE A 122 18.37 -4.44 7.35
N GLY A 123 19.64 -4.86 7.37
CA GLY A 123 20.33 -5.40 8.56
C GLY A 123 19.68 -6.69 9.06
N ILE A 124 19.25 -7.58 8.14
CA ILE A 124 18.62 -8.85 8.45
C ILE A 124 19.68 -9.95 8.65
N THR A 125 20.86 -9.79 8.06
CA THR A 125 21.95 -10.78 8.04
C THR A 125 22.27 -11.33 9.42
N ASP A 126 22.31 -10.48 10.47
CA ASP A 126 22.64 -10.86 11.84
C ASP A 126 21.62 -11.79 12.51
N PHE A 127 20.40 -11.83 12.01
CA PHE A 127 19.32 -12.66 12.56
C PHE A 127 18.63 -13.54 11.52
N ALA A 128 19.25 -13.72 10.35
CA ALA A 128 18.69 -14.45 9.21
C ALA A 128 18.34 -15.92 9.50
N ASP A 129 18.96 -16.53 10.53
CA ASP A 129 18.70 -17.92 10.97
C ASP A 129 17.84 -18.03 12.23
N ARG A 130 17.35 -16.89 12.75
CA ARG A 130 16.43 -16.89 13.89
C ARG A 130 14.99 -17.01 13.40
N LYS A 131 14.13 -17.63 14.21
CA LYS A 131 12.70 -17.77 13.89
C LYS A 131 11.97 -16.44 13.95
N TYR A 132 11.09 -16.19 12.99
CA TYR A 132 10.32 -14.98 12.83
C TYR A 132 9.45 -14.63 14.06
N GLU A 133 8.95 -15.64 14.78
CA GLU A 133 8.17 -15.43 16.02
C GLU A 133 8.92 -14.66 17.10
N THR A 134 10.28 -14.75 17.11
CA THR A 134 11.15 -14.06 18.09
C THR A 134 11.45 -12.61 17.76
N PHE A 135 10.89 -12.06 16.65
CA PHE A 135 11.26 -10.76 16.12
C PHE A 135 10.45 -9.63 16.77
N SER A 136 11.08 -8.47 16.93
CA SER A 136 10.38 -7.20 17.17
C SER A 136 9.53 -6.79 15.98
N THR A 137 8.62 -5.82 16.18
CA THR A 137 7.77 -5.30 15.07
C THR A 137 8.62 -4.77 13.92
N GLY A 138 9.67 -3.99 14.19
CA GLY A 138 10.57 -3.47 13.16
C GLY A 138 11.35 -4.57 12.43
N MET A 139 11.85 -5.59 13.13
CA MET A 139 12.48 -6.76 12.51
C MET A 139 11.52 -7.50 11.60
N LYS A 140 10.27 -7.70 12.05
CA LYS A 140 9.21 -8.33 11.23
C LYS A 140 8.94 -7.54 9.97
N GLN A 141 8.79 -6.24 10.08
CA GLN A 141 8.48 -5.38 8.93
C GLN A 141 9.61 -5.37 7.91
N LYS A 142 10.86 -5.16 8.35
CA LYS A 142 12.04 -5.21 7.47
C LYS A 142 12.15 -6.55 6.74
N THR A 143 11.96 -7.65 7.46
CA THR A 143 11.99 -8.98 6.84
C THR A 143 10.84 -9.18 5.86
N SER A 144 9.62 -8.75 6.18
CA SER A 144 8.47 -8.87 5.29
C SER A 144 8.65 -8.08 3.99
N ILE A 145 9.23 -6.87 4.07
CA ILE A 145 9.58 -6.06 2.89
C ILE A 145 10.65 -6.79 2.06
N ALA A 146 11.74 -7.26 2.68
CA ALA A 146 12.80 -7.96 1.97
C ALA A 146 12.29 -9.23 1.25
N ILE A 147 11.44 -10.02 1.91
CA ILE A 147 10.85 -11.22 1.30
C ILE A 147 9.86 -10.87 0.18
N CYS A 148 9.08 -9.80 0.34
CA CYS A 148 8.17 -9.30 -0.70
C CYS A 148 8.92 -8.90 -1.98
N LEU A 149 10.16 -8.41 -1.84
CA LEU A 149 10.99 -7.93 -2.94
C LEU A 149 11.99 -8.96 -3.48
N ILE A 150 12.00 -10.19 -2.93
CA ILE A 150 13.03 -11.20 -3.27
C ILE A 150 13.09 -11.55 -4.75
N HIS A 151 11.95 -11.48 -5.45
CA HIS A 151 11.83 -11.79 -6.88
C HIS A 151 12.03 -10.57 -7.79
N ASP A 152 12.49 -9.43 -7.24
CA ASP A 152 12.77 -8.18 -7.95
C ASP A 152 11.58 -7.67 -8.81
N PRO A 153 10.39 -7.49 -8.23
CA PRO A 153 9.20 -7.11 -8.98
C PRO A 153 9.33 -5.72 -9.63
N ASP A 154 8.64 -5.51 -10.76
CA ASP A 154 8.58 -4.21 -11.44
C ASP A 154 7.63 -3.24 -10.74
N ILE A 155 6.62 -3.78 -10.06
CA ILE A 155 5.57 -3.02 -9.39
C ILE A 155 5.51 -3.43 -7.92
N ILE A 156 5.63 -2.46 -7.05
CA ILE A 156 5.62 -2.66 -5.61
C ILE A 156 4.38 -2.01 -5.01
N ILE A 157 3.60 -2.77 -4.25
CA ILE A 157 2.38 -2.29 -3.60
C ILE A 157 2.53 -2.52 -2.10
N PHE A 158 2.65 -1.44 -1.34
CA PHE A 158 2.81 -1.46 0.11
C PHE A 158 1.61 -0.83 0.81
N ASP A 159 0.90 -1.61 1.61
CA ASP A 159 -0.23 -1.14 2.40
C ASP A 159 0.25 -0.73 3.81
N GLU A 160 0.33 0.57 4.06
CA GLU A 160 0.81 1.21 5.29
C GLU A 160 2.19 0.70 5.76
N PRO A 161 3.26 0.79 4.92
CA PRO A 161 4.53 0.09 5.18
C PRO A 161 5.28 0.58 6.42
N THR A 162 5.02 1.81 6.88
CA THR A 162 5.74 2.44 8.00
C THR A 162 4.90 2.56 9.27
N ASN A 163 3.64 2.11 9.23
CA ASN A 163 2.72 2.28 10.36
C ASN A 163 3.18 1.50 11.61
N GLY A 164 3.20 2.19 12.76
CA GLY A 164 3.54 1.60 14.06
C GLY A 164 5.02 1.25 14.26
N LEU A 165 5.92 1.78 13.43
CA LEU A 165 7.36 1.59 13.52
C LEU A 165 8.04 2.80 14.22
N ASP A 166 9.23 2.56 14.76
CA ASP A 166 10.10 3.63 15.24
C ASP A 166 10.64 4.47 14.09
N VAL A 167 11.05 5.71 14.40
CA VAL A 167 11.47 6.71 13.42
C VAL A 167 12.65 6.24 12.54
N LEU A 168 13.60 5.50 13.10
CA LEU A 168 14.77 5.03 12.35
C LEU A 168 14.39 3.94 11.35
N THR A 169 13.53 3.02 11.77
CA THR A 169 12.99 1.96 10.88
C THR A 169 12.09 2.55 9.79
N GLN A 170 11.26 3.54 10.12
CA GLN A 170 10.45 4.25 9.12
C GLN A 170 11.35 4.89 8.06
N ARG A 171 12.35 5.65 8.48
CA ARG A 171 13.27 6.33 7.57
C ARG A 171 14.02 5.37 6.66
N LEU A 172 14.50 4.26 7.19
CA LEU A 172 15.17 3.22 6.39
C LEU A 172 14.27 2.67 5.28
N ILE A 173 12.98 2.43 5.59
CA ILE A 173 12.01 1.96 4.60
C ILE A 173 11.70 3.03 3.57
N GLU A 174 11.51 4.28 3.99
CA GLU A 174 11.26 5.41 3.10
C GLU A 174 12.43 5.64 2.11
N GLU A 175 13.66 5.59 2.61
CA GLU A 175 14.86 5.67 1.78
C GLU A 175 14.94 4.52 0.76
N TYR A 176 14.53 3.32 1.15
CA TYR A 176 14.48 2.19 0.22
C TYR A 176 13.40 2.35 -0.85
N ILE A 177 12.24 2.90 -0.51
CA ILE A 177 11.17 3.23 -1.48
C ILE A 177 11.69 4.20 -2.54
N ILE A 178 12.45 5.24 -2.14
CA ILE A 178 13.09 6.17 -3.07
C ILE A 178 14.11 5.45 -3.98
N GLN A 179 14.90 4.52 -3.41
CA GLN A 179 15.84 3.72 -4.21
C GLN A 179 15.13 2.80 -5.22
N LEU A 180 14.00 2.21 -4.86
CA LEU A 180 13.21 1.40 -5.80
C LEU A 180 12.76 2.22 -7.01
N LYS A 181 12.27 3.44 -6.80
CA LYS A 181 11.95 4.37 -7.89
C LYS A 181 13.20 4.69 -8.72
N ALA A 182 14.33 4.99 -8.08
CA ALA A 182 15.60 5.26 -8.79
C ALA A 182 16.07 4.07 -9.65
N LYS A 183 15.69 2.83 -9.29
CA LYS A 183 15.91 1.62 -10.08
C LYS A 183 14.85 1.42 -11.19
N GLY A 184 13.96 2.37 -11.42
CA GLY A 184 12.93 2.31 -12.46
C GLY A 184 11.66 1.54 -12.06
N LYS A 185 11.48 1.23 -10.78
CA LYS A 185 10.29 0.52 -10.30
C LYS A 185 9.12 1.47 -10.10
N CYS A 186 7.89 0.97 -10.30
CA CYS A 186 6.66 1.66 -9.92
C CYS A 186 6.32 1.28 -8.47
N VAL A 187 6.17 2.27 -7.58
CA VAL A 187 5.88 2.01 -6.17
C VAL A 187 4.54 2.65 -5.78
N ILE A 188 3.64 1.85 -5.25
CA ILE A 188 2.33 2.28 -4.76
C ILE A 188 2.30 2.10 -3.26
N ILE A 189 2.08 3.16 -2.52
CA ILE A 189 1.97 3.12 -1.06
C ILE A 189 0.59 3.57 -0.62
N SER A 190 -0.02 2.91 0.36
CA SER A 190 -1.14 3.49 1.08
C SER A 190 -0.67 4.12 2.38
N THR A 191 -1.24 5.23 2.74
CA THR A 191 -0.97 5.88 4.03
C THR A 191 -2.12 6.81 4.43
N HIS A 192 -2.19 7.13 5.72
CA HIS A 192 -3.02 8.20 6.27
C HIS A 192 -2.17 9.36 6.80
N LEU A 193 -0.84 9.29 6.62
CA LEU A 193 0.14 10.26 7.11
C LEU A 193 0.51 11.22 5.97
N LEU A 194 0.11 12.47 6.10
CA LEU A 194 0.33 13.52 5.09
C LEU A 194 1.82 13.81 4.87
N ASP A 195 2.60 13.84 5.93
CA ASP A 195 4.05 14.07 5.87
C ASP A 195 4.81 12.98 5.11
N VAL A 196 4.32 11.73 5.12
CA VAL A 196 4.86 10.64 4.30
C VAL A 196 4.53 10.88 2.82
N VAL A 197 3.31 11.33 2.52
CA VAL A 197 2.89 11.68 1.15
C VAL A 197 3.77 12.80 0.59
N GLU A 198 3.92 13.90 1.31
CA GLU A 198 4.74 15.05 0.88
C GLU A 198 6.21 14.70 0.64
N ARG A 199 6.77 13.79 1.47
CA ARG A 199 8.19 13.41 1.34
C ARG A 199 8.47 12.41 0.23
N LEU A 200 7.53 11.49 -0.04
CA LEU A 200 7.84 10.33 -0.88
C LEU A 200 7.17 10.36 -2.24
N SER A 201 5.93 10.87 -2.33
CA SER A 201 5.14 10.63 -3.53
C SER A 201 5.36 11.68 -4.60
N ASP A 202 5.35 11.23 -5.84
CA ASP A 202 5.27 12.10 -7.01
C ASP A 202 3.84 12.56 -7.23
N ARG A 203 2.88 11.63 -7.04
CA ARG A 203 1.45 11.90 -7.16
C ARG A 203 0.69 11.21 -6.05
N VAL A 204 -0.45 11.78 -5.72
CA VAL A 204 -1.35 11.28 -4.68
C VAL A 204 -2.76 11.08 -5.24
N GLY A 205 -3.32 9.92 -4.95
CA GLY A 205 -4.76 9.65 -5.12
C GLY A 205 -5.44 9.70 -3.75
N VAL A 206 -6.45 10.54 -3.59
CA VAL A 206 -7.18 10.65 -2.33
C VAL A 206 -8.46 9.85 -2.39
N ILE A 207 -8.66 8.96 -1.41
CA ILE A 207 -9.90 8.19 -1.25
C ILE A 207 -10.60 8.61 0.05
N ILE A 208 -11.88 8.98 -0.08
CA ILE A 208 -12.77 9.32 1.04
C ILE A 208 -14.07 8.53 0.83
N ASP A 209 -14.51 7.82 1.87
CA ASP A 209 -15.75 7.00 1.86
C ASP A 209 -15.88 6.08 0.65
N GLY A 210 -14.76 5.47 0.25
CA GLY A 210 -14.67 4.53 -0.85
C GLY A 210 -14.63 5.17 -2.23
N ARG A 211 -14.56 6.50 -2.36
CA ARG A 211 -14.53 7.23 -3.64
C ARG A 211 -13.21 7.94 -3.86
N SER A 212 -12.72 7.97 -5.09
CA SER A 212 -11.61 8.83 -5.46
C SER A 212 -12.11 10.28 -5.59
N VAL A 213 -11.51 11.19 -4.83
CA VAL A 213 -11.91 12.60 -4.78
C VAL A 213 -10.86 13.53 -5.37
N PHE A 214 -9.62 13.07 -5.48
CA PHE A 214 -8.51 13.79 -6.09
C PHE A 214 -7.46 12.81 -6.64
N CYS A 215 -6.77 13.22 -7.69
CA CYS A 215 -5.57 12.55 -8.20
C CYS A 215 -4.67 13.58 -8.91
N GLY A 216 -3.47 13.78 -8.42
CA GLY A 216 -2.50 14.75 -8.92
C GLY A 216 -1.27 14.87 -8.03
N THR A 217 -0.47 15.92 -8.16
CA THR A 217 0.64 16.22 -7.26
C THR A 217 0.14 16.85 -5.95
N CYS A 218 1.00 16.93 -4.93
CA CYS A 218 0.68 17.64 -3.68
C CYS A 218 0.41 19.13 -3.95
N GLU A 219 1.19 19.75 -4.83
CA GLU A 219 1.04 21.15 -5.23
C GLU A 219 -0.31 21.39 -5.93
N GLU A 220 -0.70 20.49 -6.84
CA GLU A 220 -1.99 20.56 -7.52
C GLU A 220 -3.16 20.44 -6.52
N MET A 221 -3.02 19.57 -5.49
CA MET A 221 -4.02 19.43 -4.45
C MET A 221 -4.16 20.70 -3.61
N MET A 222 -3.06 21.27 -3.17
CA MET A 222 -3.06 22.52 -2.41
C MET A 222 -3.65 23.68 -3.24
N ALA A 223 -3.31 23.78 -4.52
CA ALA A 223 -3.84 24.80 -5.42
C ALA A 223 -5.35 24.63 -5.66
N ALA A 224 -5.83 23.41 -5.87
CA ALA A 224 -7.26 23.12 -6.09
C ALA A 224 -8.12 23.47 -4.87
N GLU A 225 -7.57 23.33 -3.66
CA GLU A 225 -8.26 23.63 -2.42
C GLU A 225 -7.96 25.04 -1.87
N ASN A 226 -7.15 25.86 -2.56
CA ASN A 226 -6.66 27.17 -2.08
C ASN A 226 -6.02 27.09 -0.69
N ALA A 227 -5.31 26.00 -0.42
CA ALA A 227 -4.71 25.69 0.88
C ALA A 227 -3.22 26.06 0.90
N GLN A 228 -2.71 26.42 2.10
CA GLN A 228 -1.29 26.78 2.27
C GLN A 228 -0.41 25.56 2.57
N ASN A 229 -1.00 24.44 2.94
CA ASN A 229 -0.31 23.19 3.25
C ASN A 229 -1.21 21.98 2.97
N MET A 230 -0.62 20.81 2.93
CA MET A 230 -1.33 19.54 2.64
C MET A 230 -2.41 19.20 3.66
N SER A 231 -2.22 19.57 4.94
CA SER A 231 -3.19 19.28 5.98
C SER A 231 -4.50 20.05 5.74
N ASP A 232 -4.41 21.35 5.43
CA ASP A 232 -5.57 22.17 5.14
C ASP A 232 -6.26 21.73 3.84
N ALA A 233 -5.48 21.36 2.81
CA ALA A 233 -6.00 20.82 1.56
C ALA A 233 -6.78 19.52 1.78
N PHE A 234 -6.22 18.60 2.57
CA PHE A 234 -6.87 17.33 2.87
C PHE A 234 -8.15 17.52 3.71
N ILE A 235 -8.13 18.40 4.71
CA ILE A 235 -9.30 18.70 5.52
C ILE A 235 -10.42 19.30 4.65
N SER A 236 -10.10 20.24 3.77
CA SER A 236 -11.07 20.81 2.82
C SER A 236 -11.71 19.75 1.93
N LEU A 237 -10.91 18.87 1.32
CA LEU A 237 -11.41 17.75 0.54
C LEU A 237 -12.29 16.81 1.38
N TYR A 238 -11.85 16.51 2.60
CA TYR A 238 -12.59 15.61 3.49
C TYR A 238 -13.96 16.20 3.86
N GLU A 239 -14.04 17.47 4.24
CA GLU A 239 -15.28 18.13 4.59
C GLU A 239 -16.26 18.21 3.41
N LYS A 240 -15.76 18.51 2.19
CA LYS A 240 -16.58 18.55 0.99
C LYS A 240 -17.22 17.19 0.65
N HIS A 241 -16.48 16.10 0.82
CA HIS A 241 -16.92 14.78 0.35
C HIS A 241 -17.55 13.92 1.43
N HIS A 242 -17.19 14.13 2.69
CA HIS A 242 -17.81 13.40 3.81
C HIS A 242 -19.25 13.85 4.08
N SER A 243 -19.60 15.11 3.78
CA SER A 243 -20.98 15.63 3.90
C SER A 243 -21.94 15.10 2.81
N GLU A 244 -21.41 14.56 1.70
CA GLU A 244 -22.18 14.01 0.59
C GLU A 244 -22.46 12.49 0.74
N ALA A 245 -21.83 11.82 1.71
CA ALA A 245 -22.08 10.40 1.94
C ALA A 245 -23.47 10.21 2.59
N PRO A 246 -24.34 9.35 2.04
CA PRO A 246 -25.61 9.05 2.71
C PRO A 246 -25.29 8.51 4.11
N ALA A 247 -25.97 9.07 5.12
CA ALA A 247 -25.75 8.88 6.55
C ALA A 247 -25.65 7.39 6.98
N ILE A 248 -24.44 6.82 6.91
CA ILE A 248 -24.10 5.53 7.51
C ILE A 248 -23.47 5.71 8.90
N THR A 249 -23.27 6.95 9.37
CA THR A 249 -22.52 7.29 10.60
C THR A 249 -23.30 7.97 11.72
N GLU A 250 -24.62 7.81 11.84
CA GLU A 250 -25.30 8.22 13.10
C GLU A 250 -24.86 7.40 14.34
N LYS A 251 -24.15 6.29 14.18
CA LYS A 251 -23.66 5.50 15.33
C LYS A 251 -22.29 5.90 15.85
N ALA A 252 -21.46 6.60 15.09
CA ALA A 252 -20.11 6.99 15.53
C ALA A 252 -20.08 8.33 16.28
N SER A 253 -21.01 9.25 16.02
CA SER A 253 -21.07 10.56 16.72
C SER A 253 -21.59 10.43 18.15
N LYS A 254 -22.39 9.41 18.49
CA LYS A 254 -22.87 9.18 19.86
C LYS A 254 -21.81 8.64 20.83
N PHE A 255 -20.66 8.18 20.35
CA PHE A 255 -19.58 7.66 21.21
C PHE A 255 -18.61 8.76 21.69
N LYS A 256 -18.59 9.94 21.06
CA LYS A 256 -17.74 11.09 21.46
C LYS A 256 -18.33 12.01 22.51
N LEU A 257 -19.59 11.88 22.86
CA LEU A 257 -20.28 12.74 23.85
C LEU A 257 -20.43 12.11 25.25
N GLY A 258 -19.82 10.94 25.49
CA GLY A 258 -19.92 10.20 26.75
C GLY A 258 -18.76 10.35 27.76
N LEU A 259 -17.73 11.14 27.46
CA LEU A 259 -16.59 11.34 28.37
C LEU A 259 -16.50 12.81 28.88
N GLY A 260 -17.51 13.20 29.61
CA GLY A 260 -17.48 14.47 30.29
C GLY A 260 -18.62 14.60 31.28
N ARG A 261 -18.51 13.89 32.42
CA ARG A 261 -19.09 14.24 33.75
C ARG A 261 -19.08 13.00 34.65
N LYS A 262 -18.05 12.87 35.46
CA LYS A 262 -18.09 12.73 36.92
C LYS A 262 -16.66 12.63 37.43
#